data_82b29550cd3fd48dea96acd8b4ca21b9
#
_entry.id   82b29550cd3fd48dea96acd8b4ca21b9
#
_cell.length_a   1.000
_cell.length_b   1.000
_cell.length_c   1.000
_cell.angle_alpha   90.00
_cell.angle_beta   90.00
_cell.angle_gamma   90.00
#
_symmetry.space_group_name_H-M   'P 1'
#
loop_
_entity.id
_entity.type
_entity.pdbx_description
1 polymer ?
#
loop_
_entity_poly.entity_id
_entity_poly.type
_entity_poly.pdbx_seq_one_letter_code
_entity_poly.pdbx_strand_id
1 'polypeptide(L)'
;PLDSVKLKSDGTFAFKQACPVSPEFYRLRVDDKVINFSIDSAETVRFNAPYTDFSTAYTVEGSANSVKIKELTLKQMQLQTNVNALIQSMQAHKIGTDVFEDSLATLMKDYKDEVKINYIFAAPNTAAAYFALFQKLNNYLIFDPLNNKDDVKCFAAVATSLNNYYPHADRSKNLYNIVIKGMKNTRAPQQKVVELPTEAVSETGIIDINLRDMKGNMHKL
;
A
#
# COMPACT_ATOMS: atom_id res chain seq x y z
N PRO A 1 -10.10 3.07 22.69
CA PRO A 1 -8.76 3.63 22.98
C PRO A 1 -7.95 2.61 23.80
N LEU A 2 -6.63 2.60 23.58
CA LEU A 2 -5.71 1.75 24.34
C LEU A 2 -5.54 2.30 25.76
N ASP A 3 -5.39 3.62 25.84
CA ASP A 3 -5.26 4.39 27.08
C ASP A 3 -5.74 5.82 26.87
N SER A 4 -6.00 6.55 27.95
CA SER A 4 -6.38 7.96 27.91
C SER A 4 -5.88 8.69 29.16
N VAL A 5 -5.38 9.91 28.97
CA VAL A 5 -4.94 10.78 30.07
C VAL A 5 -5.48 12.18 29.90
N LYS A 6 -5.68 12.87 31.02
CA LYS A 6 -5.97 14.30 31.00
C LYS A 6 -4.67 15.08 30.84
N LEU A 7 -4.69 16.13 30.02
CA LEU A 7 -3.58 17.08 29.97
C LEU A 7 -3.39 17.71 31.34
N LYS A 8 -2.15 17.88 31.76
CA LYS A 8 -1.81 18.67 32.94
C LYS A 8 -2.05 20.16 32.67
N SER A 9 -1.99 20.97 33.73
CA SER A 9 -2.17 22.43 33.62
C SER A 9 -1.17 23.11 32.70
N ASP A 10 0.03 22.52 32.55
CA ASP A 10 1.10 22.96 31.65
C ASP A 10 0.97 22.39 30.22
N GLY A 11 -0.12 21.66 29.92
CA GLY A 11 -0.35 21.02 28.62
C GLY A 11 0.42 19.72 28.39
N THR A 12 1.17 19.21 29.37
CA THR A 12 1.94 17.97 29.23
C THR A 12 1.11 16.72 29.49
N PHE A 13 1.52 15.62 28.86
CA PHE A 13 0.94 14.28 29.05
C PHE A 13 2.06 13.23 28.96
N ALA A 14 1.78 12.03 29.45
CA ALA A 14 2.67 10.88 29.26
C ALA A 14 1.85 9.58 29.22
N PHE A 15 2.22 8.69 28.31
CA PHE A 15 1.78 7.30 28.27
C PHE A 15 2.95 6.37 28.50
N LYS A 16 2.70 5.22 29.11
CA LYS A 16 3.69 4.16 29.27
C LYS A 16 3.06 2.83 28.92
N GLN A 17 3.68 2.12 27.98
CA GLN A 17 3.24 0.82 27.50
C GLN A 17 4.41 -0.17 27.51
N ALA A 18 4.07 -1.48 27.51
CA ALA A 18 5.08 -2.51 27.28
C ALA A 18 5.68 -2.37 25.88
N CYS A 19 6.98 -2.66 25.77
CA CYS A 19 7.68 -2.67 24.49
C CYS A 19 7.06 -3.71 23.56
N PRO A 20 6.68 -3.35 22.32
CA PRO A 20 6.18 -4.31 21.35
C PRO A 20 7.30 -5.25 20.86
N VAL A 21 6.95 -6.47 20.49
CA VAL A 21 7.88 -7.49 19.95
C VAL A 21 8.17 -7.29 18.45
N SER A 22 7.37 -6.46 17.81
CA SER A 22 7.51 -6.04 16.41
C SER A 22 6.98 -4.63 16.26
N PRO A 23 7.30 -3.90 15.17
CA PRO A 23 6.80 -2.54 14.96
C PRO A 23 5.28 -2.46 15.04
N GLU A 24 4.77 -1.61 15.93
CA GLU A 24 3.34 -1.38 16.13
C GLU A 24 2.95 0.07 15.84
N PHE A 25 1.74 0.26 15.30
CA PHE A 25 1.22 1.58 14.96
C PHE A 25 0.26 2.08 16.02
N TYR A 26 0.41 3.33 16.35
CA TYR A 26 -0.41 4.02 17.34
C TYR A 26 -0.99 5.32 16.78
N ARG A 27 -2.04 5.79 17.43
CA ARG A 27 -2.65 7.09 17.15
C ARG A 27 -2.72 7.90 18.44
N LEU A 28 -2.05 9.04 18.44
CA LEU A 28 -2.29 10.06 19.45
C LEU A 28 -3.50 10.90 18.97
N ARG A 29 -4.54 10.95 19.78
CA ARG A 29 -5.78 11.66 19.45
C ARG A 29 -6.08 12.72 20.48
N VAL A 30 -6.41 13.91 20.00
CA VAL A 30 -6.96 15.00 20.79
C VAL A 30 -8.22 15.51 20.08
N ASP A 31 -9.39 15.31 20.66
CA ASP A 31 -10.69 15.50 20.03
C ASP A 31 -10.82 14.71 18.69
N ASP A 32 -10.96 15.41 17.56
CA ASP A 32 -11.03 14.87 16.21
C ASP A 32 -9.67 14.81 15.48
N LYS A 33 -8.63 15.40 16.09
CA LYS A 33 -7.30 15.52 15.52
C LYS A 33 -6.43 14.32 15.86
N VAL A 34 -5.62 13.85 14.89
CA VAL A 34 -4.87 12.61 15.01
C VAL A 34 -3.42 12.78 14.53
N ILE A 35 -2.48 12.22 15.28
CA ILE A 35 -1.11 11.97 14.87
C ILE A 35 -0.91 10.46 14.79
N ASN A 36 -0.49 9.94 13.63
CA ASN A 36 -0.09 8.55 13.49
C ASN A 36 1.41 8.42 13.73
N PHE A 37 1.82 7.36 14.44
CA PHE A 37 3.22 7.07 14.72
C PHE A 37 3.45 5.57 14.92
N SER A 38 4.69 5.14 15.02
CA SER A 38 5.05 3.76 15.36
C SER A 38 5.95 3.72 16.60
N ILE A 39 5.89 2.58 17.27
CA ILE A 39 6.86 2.15 18.29
C ILE A 39 7.44 0.83 17.80
N ASP A 40 8.75 0.79 17.62
CA ASP A 40 9.44 -0.35 17.03
C ASP A 40 10.17 -1.20 18.09
N SER A 41 10.57 -0.58 19.17
CA SER A 41 11.35 -1.17 20.24
C SER A 41 11.17 -0.40 21.56
N ALA A 42 12.04 -0.61 22.55
CA ALA A 42 12.07 0.19 23.77
C ALA A 42 12.58 1.61 23.46
N GLU A 43 11.67 2.51 23.10
CA GLU A 43 11.95 3.89 22.74
C GLU A 43 11.03 4.87 23.49
N THR A 44 11.44 6.12 23.55
CA THR A 44 10.63 7.23 24.09
C THR A 44 10.37 8.22 22.97
N VAL A 45 9.13 8.26 22.49
CA VAL A 45 8.73 9.20 21.44
C VAL A 45 8.13 10.45 22.09
N ARG A 46 8.66 11.61 21.73
CA ARG A 46 8.19 12.91 22.20
C ARG A 46 7.47 13.64 21.10
N PHE A 47 6.32 14.19 21.45
CA PHE A 47 5.52 15.04 20.56
C PHE A 47 5.38 16.43 21.17
N ASN A 48 5.47 17.44 20.31
CA ASN A 48 5.07 18.80 20.64
C ASN A 48 4.21 19.32 19.50
N ALA A 49 2.98 19.74 19.80
CA ALA A 49 2.00 20.12 18.79
C ALA A 49 1.15 21.29 19.27
N PRO A 50 0.99 22.36 18.47
CA PRO A 50 -0.03 23.37 18.75
C PRO A 50 -1.41 22.76 18.53
N TYR A 51 -2.35 23.08 19.40
CA TYR A 51 -3.69 22.51 19.29
C TYR A 51 -4.39 22.85 17.96
N THR A 52 -4.20 24.07 17.44
CA THR A 52 -4.82 24.49 16.16
C THR A 52 -4.41 23.61 14.98
N ASP A 53 -3.11 23.29 14.89
CA ASP A 53 -2.50 22.56 13.77
C ASP A 53 -1.92 21.22 14.22
N PHE A 54 -2.61 20.56 15.15
CA PHE A 54 -2.16 19.37 15.85
C PHE A 54 -1.69 18.26 14.92
N SER A 55 -2.40 18.02 13.81
CA SER A 55 -2.08 16.93 12.89
C SER A 55 -1.02 17.28 11.83
N THR A 56 -0.61 18.54 11.73
CA THR A 56 0.30 19.02 10.66
C THR A 56 1.55 19.71 11.17
N ALA A 57 1.44 20.55 12.19
CA ALA A 57 2.53 21.37 12.70
C ALA A 57 3.20 20.79 13.97
N TYR A 58 3.07 19.49 14.21
CA TYR A 58 3.71 18.84 15.34
C TYR A 58 5.18 18.52 15.07
N THR A 59 5.98 18.44 16.14
CA THR A 59 7.31 17.83 16.10
C THR A 59 7.25 16.42 16.69
N VAL A 60 8.14 15.55 16.22
CA VAL A 60 8.30 14.20 16.76
C VAL A 60 9.79 13.89 16.89
N GLU A 61 10.18 13.37 18.05
CA GLU A 61 11.57 13.05 18.39
C GLU A 61 11.63 11.67 19.05
N GLY A 62 12.80 11.03 18.99
CA GLY A 62 13.06 9.75 19.66
C GLY A 62 12.62 8.50 18.87
N SER A 63 12.06 8.66 17.67
CA SER A 63 11.73 7.55 16.77
C SER A 63 11.94 7.94 15.32
N ALA A 64 12.90 7.32 14.65
CA ALA A 64 13.19 7.57 13.23
C ALA A 64 12.02 7.20 12.32
N ASN A 65 11.30 6.11 12.63
CA ASN A 65 10.13 5.70 11.87
C ASN A 65 8.96 6.67 12.06
N SER A 66 8.73 7.18 13.26
CA SER A 66 7.68 8.18 13.50
C SER A 66 7.98 9.51 12.80
N VAL A 67 9.23 9.92 12.66
CA VAL A 67 9.63 11.07 11.82
C VAL A 67 9.25 10.84 10.37
N LYS A 68 9.61 9.67 9.80
CA LYS A 68 9.27 9.31 8.41
C LYS A 68 7.76 9.17 8.19
N ILE A 69 7.01 8.65 9.17
CA ILE A 69 5.54 8.56 9.11
C ILE A 69 4.92 9.97 9.04
N LYS A 70 5.46 10.93 9.81
CA LYS A 70 5.05 12.34 9.71
C LYS A 70 5.31 12.89 8.30
N GLU A 71 6.52 12.71 7.77
CA GLU A 71 6.87 13.17 6.42
C GLU A 71 5.91 12.59 5.36
N LEU A 72 5.65 11.27 5.41
CA LEU A 72 4.72 10.60 4.52
C LEU A 72 3.29 11.14 4.65
N THR A 73 2.84 11.41 5.89
CA THR A 73 1.51 11.99 6.14
C THR A 73 1.39 13.37 5.49
N LEU A 74 2.39 14.24 5.67
CA LEU A 74 2.40 15.58 5.08
C LEU A 74 2.46 15.53 3.55
N LYS A 75 3.27 14.64 2.98
CA LYS A 75 3.33 14.42 1.52
C LYS A 75 2.00 13.96 0.94
N GLN A 76 1.32 13.03 1.61
CA GLN A 76 0.01 12.54 1.20
C GLN A 76 -1.05 13.68 1.28
N MET A 77 -1.02 14.50 2.32
CA MET A 77 -1.90 15.66 2.44
C MET A 77 -1.64 16.69 1.33
N GLN A 78 -0.38 16.92 0.97
CA GLN A 78 -0.02 17.80 -0.16
C GLN A 78 -0.54 17.24 -1.49
N LEU A 79 -0.38 15.91 -1.72
CA LEU A 79 -0.94 15.26 -2.91
C LEU A 79 -2.47 15.44 -2.96
N GLN A 80 -3.16 15.21 -1.83
CA GLN A 80 -4.62 15.39 -1.74
C GLN A 80 -5.02 16.82 -2.09
N THR A 81 -4.28 17.81 -1.58
CA THR A 81 -4.53 19.24 -1.87
C THR A 81 -4.37 19.54 -3.35
N ASN A 82 -3.29 19.06 -3.97
CA ASN A 82 -3.02 19.27 -5.39
C ASN A 82 -4.09 18.60 -6.27
N VAL A 83 -4.50 17.38 -5.94
CA VAL A 83 -5.57 16.68 -6.66
C VAL A 83 -6.91 17.39 -6.51
N ASN A 84 -7.24 17.89 -5.32
CA ASN A 84 -8.47 18.65 -5.10
C ASN A 84 -8.48 19.95 -5.92
N ALA A 85 -7.35 20.67 -5.99
CA ALA A 85 -7.21 21.88 -6.82
C ALA A 85 -7.39 21.56 -8.32
N LEU A 86 -6.86 20.42 -8.78
CA LEU A 86 -7.01 19.95 -10.15
C LEU A 86 -8.47 19.63 -10.47
N ILE A 87 -9.17 18.94 -9.57
CA ILE A 87 -10.61 18.65 -9.69
C ILE A 87 -11.43 19.93 -9.77
N GLN A 88 -11.16 20.90 -8.91
CA GLN A 88 -11.84 22.21 -8.92
C GLN A 88 -11.61 22.95 -10.23
N SER A 89 -10.39 22.89 -10.80
CA SER A 89 -10.07 23.54 -12.07
C SER A 89 -10.83 22.91 -13.24
N MET A 90 -10.98 21.58 -13.24
CA MET A 90 -11.79 20.88 -14.24
C MET A 90 -13.29 21.21 -14.10
N GLN A 91 -13.82 21.18 -12.87
CA GLN A 91 -15.22 21.52 -12.59
C GLN A 91 -15.57 22.97 -12.96
N ALA A 92 -14.62 23.88 -12.82
CA ALA A 92 -14.75 25.28 -13.23
C ALA A 92 -14.48 25.50 -14.73
N HIS A 93 -14.36 24.43 -15.52
CA HIS A 93 -14.04 24.46 -16.95
C HIS A 93 -12.78 25.29 -17.33
N LYS A 94 -11.81 25.38 -16.39
CA LYS A 94 -10.52 26.05 -16.64
C LYS A 94 -9.54 25.15 -17.38
N ILE A 95 -9.70 23.86 -17.28
CA ILE A 95 -8.91 22.83 -17.97
C ILE A 95 -9.83 21.79 -18.60
N GLY A 96 -9.40 21.19 -19.70
CA GLY A 96 -10.07 20.07 -20.35
C GLY A 96 -9.80 18.74 -19.65
N THR A 97 -10.55 17.70 -20.03
CA THR A 97 -10.43 16.36 -19.47
C THR A 97 -9.05 15.75 -19.74
N ASP A 98 -8.50 15.94 -20.92
CA ASP A 98 -7.16 15.51 -21.33
C ASP A 98 -6.06 16.10 -20.44
N VAL A 99 -6.08 17.40 -20.23
CA VAL A 99 -5.14 18.09 -19.34
C VAL A 99 -5.30 17.63 -17.89
N PHE A 100 -6.54 17.37 -17.46
CA PHE A 100 -6.81 16.83 -16.12
C PHE A 100 -6.19 15.43 -15.95
N GLU A 101 -6.44 14.51 -16.89
CA GLU A 101 -5.94 13.13 -16.84
C GLU A 101 -4.40 13.07 -16.85
N ASP A 102 -3.76 13.84 -17.74
CA ASP A 102 -2.30 13.91 -17.82
C ASP A 102 -1.68 14.50 -16.55
N SER A 103 -2.27 15.56 -16.01
CA SER A 103 -1.80 16.19 -14.77
C SER A 103 -1.96 15.26 -13.57
N LEU A 104 -3.10 14.55 -13.47
CA LEU A 104 -3.34 13.59 -12.40
C LEU A 104 -2.36 12.42 -12.50
N ALA A 105 -2.15 11.87 -13.69
CA ALA A 105 -1.18 10.80 -13.92
C ALA A 105 0.24 11.20 -13.51
N THR A 106 0.65 12.43 -13.85
CA THR A 106 1.95 12.99 -13.47
C THR A 106 2.07 13.12 -11.96
N LEU A 107 1.10 13.74 -11.29
CA LEU A 107 1.09 13.85 -9.81
C LEU A 107 1.19 12.50 -9.10
N MET A 108 0.43 11.53 -9.58
CA MET A 108 0.43 10.17 -9.02
C MET A 108 1.76 9.45 -9.25
N LYS A 109 2.32 9.59 -10.45
CA LYS A 109 3.62 8.99 -10.80
C LYS A 109 4.73 9.58 -9.94
N ASP A 110 4.85 10.89 -9.87
CA ASP A 110 5.91 11.58 -9.12
C ASP A 110 5.84 11.24 -7.63
N TYR A 111 4.64 11.23 -7.05
CA TYR A 111 4.44 10.81 -5.67
C TYR A 111 4.87 9.35 -5.44
N LYS A 112 4.40 8.43 -6.30
CA LYS A 112 4.76 7.01 -6.18
C LYS A 112 6.26 6.78 -6.32
N ASP A 113 6.91 7.41 -7.29
CA ASP A 113 8.33 7.24 -7.54
C ASP A 113 9.16 7.76 -6.35
N GLU A 114 8.81 8.93 -5.80
CA GLU A 114 9.45 9.47 -4.61
C GLU A 114 9.29 8.52 -3.39
N VAL A 115 8.07 8.05 -3.14
CA VAL A 115 7.77 7.17 -2.00
C VAL A 115 8.44 5.80 -2.16
N LYS A 116 8.47 5.24 -3.36
CA LYS A 116 9.18 3.98 -3.65
C LYS A 116 10.67 4.09 -3.31
N ILE A 117 11.33 5.13 -3.80
CA ILE A 117 12.77 5.29 -3.66
C ILE A 117 13.15 5.59 -2.22
N ASN A 118 12.49 6.58 -1.59
CA ASN A 118 12.94 7.14 -0.33
C ASN A 118 12.43 6.40 0.91
N TYR A 119 11.34 5.64 0.79
CA TYR A 119 10.71 4.97 1.94
C TYR A 119 10.57 3.47 1.76
N ILE A 120 10.01 2.98 0.62
CA ILE A 120 9.70 1.56 0.45
C ILE A 120 10.98 0.74 0.21
N PHE A 121 11.75 1.08 -0.81
CA PHE A 121 12.95 0.32 -1.17
C PHE A 121 14.19 0.72 -0.37
N ALA A 122 14.24 1.94 0.17
CA ALA A 122 15.35 2.38 1.01
C ALA A 122 15.47 1.57 2.31
N ALA A 123 14.34 1.22 2.93
CA ALA A 123 14.33 0.48 4.19
C ALA A 123 13.05 -0.36 4.34
N PRO A 124 12.91 -1.46 3.57
CA PRO A 124 11.66 -2.22 3.45
C PRO A 124 11.24 -2.97 4.73
N ASN A 125 12.15 -3.13 5.70
CA ASN A 125 11.89 -3.74 7.01
C ASN A 125 11.34 -2.78 8.07
N THR A 126 10.99 -1.54 7.69
CA THR A 126 10.60 -0.49 8.63
C THR A 126 9.08 -0.29 8.71
N ALA A 127 8.62 0.26 9.85
CA ALA A 127 7.24 0.70 10.00
C ALA A 127 6.87 1.78 8.97
N ALA A 128 7.80 2.69 8.65
CA ALA A 128 7.57 3.74 7.65
C ALA A 128 7.31 3.15 6.25
N ALA A 129 8.06 2.13 5.82
CA ALA A 129 7.81 1.44 4.55
C ALA A 129 6.44 0.76 4.52
N TYR A 130 6.07 0.07 5.61
CA TYR A 130 4.73 -0.50 5.73
C TYR A 130 3.64 0.58 5.66
N PHE A 131 3.80 1.69 6.39
CA PHE A 131 2.86 2.81 6.39
C PHE A 131 2.67 3.42 4.99
N ALA A 132 3.77 3.54 4.23
CA ALA A 132 3.77 4.08 2.88
C ALA A 132 2.87 3.29 1.92
N LEU A 133 2.85 1.94 2.04
CA LEU A 133 2.04 1.06 1.19
C LEU A 133 0.53 1.28 1.36
N PHE A 134 0.08 1.69 2.55
CA PHE A 134 -1.34 1.77 2.88
C PHE A 134 -1.89 3.21 2.89
N GLN A 135 -1.13 4.16 2.34
CA GLN A 135 -1.62 5.52 2.17
C GLN A 135 -2.73 5.58 1.13
N LYS A 136 -3.66 6.52 1.35
CA LYS A 136 -4.88 6.63 0.55
C LYS A 136 -5.03 8.04 -0.02
N LEU A 137 -5.64 8.09 -1.19
CA LEU A 137 -6.14 9.29 -1.83
C LEU A 137 -7.64 9.09 -2.09
N ASN A 138 -8.49 9.98 -1.59
CA ASN A 138 -9.96 9.85 -1.71
C ASN A 138 -10.50 8.45 -1.34
N ASN A 139 -10.00 7.86 -0.24
CA ASN A 139 -10.32 6.52 0.26
C ASN A 139 -9.78 5.32 -0.56
N TYR A 140 -9.15 5.54 -1.71
CA TYR A 140 -8.50 4.50 -2.49
C TYR A 140 -7.01 4.41 -2.14
N LEU A 141 -6.47 3.19 -2.13
CA LEU A 141 -5.03 3.00 -1.95
C LEU A 141 -4.26 3.66 -3.09
N ILE A 142 -3.21 4.40 -2.76
CA ILE A 142 -2.31 5.01 -3.75
C ILE A 142 -1.50 3.91 -4.46
N PHE A 143 -1.06 2.90 -3.72
CA PHE A 143 -0.44 1.70 -4.27
C PHE A 143 -1.48 0.57 -4.33
N ASP A 144 -1.80 0.09 -5.55
CA ASP A 144 -2.77 -1.00 -5.74
C ASP A 144 -2.07 -2.37 -5.62
N PRO A 145 -2.27 -3.09 -4.49
CA PRO A 145 -1.61 -4.37 -4.27
C PRO A 145 -2.20 -5.52 -5.08
N LEU A 146 -3.31 -5.32 -5.79
CA LEU A 146 -4.05 -6.40 -6.42
C LEU A 146 -4.03 -6.36 -7.95
N ASN A 147 -4.05 -5.16 -8.54
CA ASN A 147 -4.24 -5.01 -9.97
C ASN A 147 -3.07 -4.32 -10.69
N ASN A 148 -2.15 -3.70 -9.95
CA ASN A 148 -0.97 -3.06 -10.54
C ASN A 148 0.28 -3.87 -10.23
N LYS A 149 0.90 -4.45 -11.28
CA LYS A 149 2.08 -5.32 -11.17
C LYS A 149 3.28 -4.63 -10.51
N ASP A 150 3.50 -3.34 -10.77
CA ASP A 150 4.63 -2.60 -10.20
C ASP A 150 4.38 -2.24 -8.74
N ASP A 151 3.13 -1.94 -8.38
CA ASP A 151 2.76 -1.74 -6.98
C ASP A 151 2.87 -3.05 -6.18
N VAL A 152 2.47 -4.19 -6.75
CA VAL A 152 2.66 -5.52 -6.13
C VAL A 152 4.14 -5.76 -5.77
N LYS A 153 5.09 -5.31 -6.59
CA LYS A 153 6.53 -5.41 -6.28
C LYS A 153 6.91 -4.64 -5.01
N CYS A 154 6.30 -3.47 -4.80
CA CYS A 154 6.51 -2.67 -3.58
C CYS A 154 6.04 -3.43 -2.34
N PHE A 155 4.83 -3.99 -2.41
CA PHE A 155 4.29 -4.84 -1.34
C PHE A 155 5.16 -6.08 -1.11
N ALA A 156 5.65 -6.73 -2.18
CA ALA A 156 6.50 -7.91 -2.08
C ALA A 156 7.84 -7.62 -1.40
N ALA A 157 8.48 -6.50 -1.71
CA ALA A 157 9.72 -6.08 -1.08
C ALA A 157 9.56 -5.92 0.44
N VAL A 158 8.51 -5.21 0.87
CA VAL A 158 8.22 -5.00 2.29
C VAL A 158 7.80 -6.31 2.97
N ALA A 159 6.93 -7.12 2.33
CA ALA A 159 6.49 -8.40 2.87
C ALA A 159 7.65 -9.37 3.12
N THR A 160 8.55 -9.50 2.14
CA THR A 160 9.74 -10.36 2.25
C THR A 160 10.65 -9.87 3.38
N SER A 161 10.89 -8.57 3.43
CA SER A 161 11.77 -7.99 4.45
C SER A 161 11.18 -8.13 5.85
N LEU A 162 9.91 -7.78 6.05
CA LEU A 162 9.24 -7.94 7.35
C LEU A 162 9.15 -9.40 7.79
N ASN A 163 8.94 -10.33 6.85
CA ASN A 163 8.92 -11.76 7.19
C ASN A 163 10.28 -12.27 7.67
N ASN A 164 11.38 -11.74 7.13
CA ASN A 164 12.73 -12.09 7.58
C ASN A 164 13.03 -11.56 8.98
N TYR A 165 12.57 -10.34 9.31
CA TYR A 165 12.83 -9.72 10.62
C TYR A 165 11.79 -10.09 11.68
N TYR A 166 10.52 -10.26 11.28
CA TYR A 166 9.37 -10.47 12.17
C TYR A 166 8.44 -11.58 11.64
N PRO A 167 8.92 -12.85 11.51
CA PRO A 167 8.17 -13.93 10.84
C PRO A 167 6.87 -14.31 11.58
N HIS A 168 6.78 -14.02 12.86
CA HIS A 168 5.61 -14.35 13.68
C HIS A 168 4.58 -13.20 13.77
N ALA A 169 4.95 -12.01 13.32
CA ALA A 169 4.05 -10.85 13.36
C ALA A 169 2.87 -11.02 12.40
N ASP A 170 1.65 -10.75 12.88
CA ASP A 170 0.44 -10.85 12.05
C ASP A 170 0.48 -9.91 10.84
N ARG A 171 1.13 -8.74 10.98
CA ARG A 171 1.32 -7.81 9.87
C ARG A 171 2.15 -8.41 8.75
N SER A 172 3.22 -9.16 9.07
CA SER A 172 4.06 -9.85 8.08
C SER A 172 3.25 -10.90 7.32
N LYS A 173 2.47 -11.73 8.03
CA LYS A 173 1.60 -12.75 7.43
C LYS A 173 0.50 -12.14 6.55
N ASN A 174 -0.16 -11.09 7.05
CA ASN A 174 -1.22 -10.41 6.30
C ASN A 174 -0.69 -9.77 5.03
N LEU A 175 0.47 -9.11 5.10
CA LEU A 175 1.08 -8.49 3.93
C LEU A 175 1.49 -9.54 2.90
N TYR A 176 2.06 -10.66 3.34
CA TYR A 176 2.38 -11.79 2.47
C TYR A 176 1.16 -12.31 1.72
N ASN A 177 0.03 -12.48 2.40
CA ASN A 177 -1.23 -12.92 1.78
C ASN A 177 -1.75 -11.94 0.73
N ILE A 178 -1.61 -10.63 0.96
CA ILE A 178 -1.96 -9.59 -0.02
C ILE A 178 -1.08 -9.75 -1.27
N VAL A 179 0.23 -9.92 -1.08
CA VAL A 179 1.19 -10.10 -2.18
C VAL A 179 0.86 -11.33 -3.02
N ILE A 180 0.56 -12.47 -2.40
CA ILE A 180 0.18 -13.70 -3.13
C ILE A 180 -1.06 -13.46 -4.00
N LYS A 181 -2.08 -12.77 -3.48
CA LYS A 181 -3.28 -12.40 -4.27
C LYS A 181 -2.91 -11.50 -5.44
N GLY A 182 -2.13 -10.45 -5.21
CA GLY A 182 -1.69 -9.52 -6.24
C GLY A 182 -0.87 -10.21 -7.34
N MET A 183 0.08 -11.06 -6.95
CA MET A 183 0.86 -11.84 -7.91
C MET A 183 -0.01 -12.78 -8.76
N LYS A 184 -1.03 -13.39 -8.15
CA LYS A 184 -1.98 -14.24 -8.87
C LYS A 184 -2.80 -13.44 -9.89
N ASN A 185 -3.29 -12.27 -9.49
CA ASN A 185 -4.14 -11.43 -10.35
C ASN A 185 -3.34 -10.78 -11.50
N THR A 186 -2.07 -10.42 -11.24
CA THR A 186 -1.24 -9.68 -12.20
C THR A 186 -0.35 -10.57 -13.07
N ARG A 187 -0.38 -11.90 -12.87
CA ARG A 187 0.25 -12.84 -13.80
C ARG A 187 -0.52 -12.83 -15.12
N ALA A 188 0.20 -12.65 -16.23
CA ALA A 188 -0.37 -12.92 -17.54
C ALA A 188 -0.87 -14.38 -17.56
N PRO A 189 -2.03 -14.66 -18.17
CA PRO A 189 -2.47 -16.03 -18.36
C PRO A 189 -1.33 -16.78 -19.06
N GLN A 190 -0.83 -17.86 -18.46
CA GLN A 190 0.04 -18.76 -19.20
C GLN A 190 -0.83 -19.31 -20.33
N GLN A 191 -0.52 -18.94 -21.56
CA GLN A 191 -1.04 -19.66 -22.71
C GLN A 191 -0.59 -21.11 -22.53
N LYS A 192 -1.52 -21.98 -22.17
CA LYS A 192 -1.31 -23.41 -22.36
C LYS A 192 -1.18 -23.57 -23.87
N VAL A 193 0.04 -23.72 -24.34
CA VAL A 193 0.28 -24.25 -25.68
C VAL A 193 -0.31 -25.66 -25.63
N VAL A 194 -1.52 -25.81 -26.15
CA VAL A 194 -2.07 -27.12 -26.45
C VAL A 194 -1.29 -27.55 -27.69
N GLU A 195 -0.23 -28.33 -27.50
CA GLU A 195 0.39 -29.05 -28.59
C GLU A 195 -0.67 -30.00 -29.15
N LEU A 196 -1.30 -29.60 -30.26
CA LEU A 196 -2.12 -30.52 -31.02
C LEU A 196 -1.18 -31.61 -31.59
N PRO A 197 -1.48 -32.89 -31.35
CA PRO A 197 -0.68 -33.96 -31.95
C PRO A 197 -0.64 -33.77 -33.46
N THR A 198 0.55 -33.79 -34.02
CA THR A 198 0.82 -33.59 -35.48
C THR A 198 0.08 -34.63 -36.32
N GLU A 199 -0.44 -35.70 -35.75
CA GLU A 199 -1.21 -36.77 -36.41
C GLU A 199 -2.69 -36.44 -36.66
N ALA A 200 -3.19 -35.26 -36.20
CA ALA A 200 -4.60 -34.88 -36.31
C ALA A 200 -4.96 -34.13 -37.61
N VAL A 201 -4.00 -33.89 -38.52
CA VAL A 201 -4.26 -33.17 -39.75
C VAL A 201 -4.26 -34.18 -40.89
N SER A 202 -5.48 -34.52 -41.40
CA SER A 202 -5.60 -35.32 -42.62
C SER A 202 -5.19 -34.49 -43.84
N GLU A 203 -4.70 -35.15 -44.91
CA GLU A 203 -4.30 -34.50 -46.19
C GLU A 203 -5.44 -33.68 -46.82
N THR A 204 -6.69 -33.85 -46.34
CA THR A 204 -7.89 -33.12 -46.83
C THR A 204 -8.20 -31.86 -46.02
N GLY A 205 -7.39 -31.53 -45.00
CA GLY A 205 -7.62 -30.36 -44.15
C GLY A 205 -8.80 -30.47 -43.15
N ILE A 206 -9.37 -31.66 -43.00
CA ILE A 206 -10.43 -31.96 -42.06
C ILE A 206 -9.78 -32.52 -40.77
N ILE A 207 -10.05 -31.90 -39.62
CA ILE A 207 -9.53 -32.37 -38.33
C ILE A 207 -10.40 -33.53 -37.87
N ASP A 208 -9.83 -34.73 -37.72
CA ASP A 208 -10.49 -35.89 -37.12
C ASP A 208 -10.51 -35.69 -35.57
N ILE A 209 -11.69 -35.41 -35.06
CA ILE A 209 -11.88 -35.21 -33.61
C ILE A 209 -12.44 -36.52 -33.03
N ASN A 210 -11.65 -37.13 -32.12
CA ASN A 210 -12.11 -38.27 -31.33
C ASN A 210 -12.60 -37.79 -29.97
N LEU A 211 -13.86 -37.91 -29.66
CA LEU A 211 -14.46 -37.52 -28.37
C LEU A 211 -14.86 -38.77 -27.59
N ARG A 212 -14.65 -38.72 -26.28
CA ARG A 212 -15.10 -39.77 -25.37
C ARG A 212 -16.44 -39.41 -24.76
N ASP A 213 -17.42 -40.31 -24.89
CA ASP A 213 -18.73 -40.14 -24.28
C ASP A 213 -18.67 -40.31 -22.74
N MET A 214 -19.80 -40.03 -22.09
CA MET A 214 -19.89 -40.17 -20.62
C MET A 214 -19.78 -41.62 -20.12
N LYS A 215 -19.83 -42.61 -21.00
CA LYS A 215 -19.64 -44.03 -20.71
C LYS A 215 -18.22 -44.52 -21.01
N GLY A 216 -17.34 -43.61 -21.49
CA GLY A 216 -15.94 -43.89 -21.77
C GLY A 216 -15.65 -44.41 -23.19
N ASN A 217 -16.65 -44.49 -24.09
CA ASN A 217 -16.46 -44.94 -25.47
C ASN A 217 -15.94 -43.80 -26.35
N MET A 218 -15.08 -44.12 -27.31
CA MET A 218 -14.52 -43.15 -28.25
C MET A 218 -15.42 -43.06 -29.48
N HIS A 219 -15.80 -41.85 -29.84
CA HIS A 219 -16.55 -41.50 -31.04
C HIS A 219 -15.72 -40.60 -31.93
N LYS A 220 -15.68 -40.92 -33.23
CA LYS A 220 -15.04 -40.11 -34.25
C LYS A 220 -16.10 -39.23 -34.90
N LEU A 221 -15.85 -37.91 -34.93
CA LEU A 221 -16.67 -36.92 -35.65
C LEU A 221 -16.12 -36.70 -37.03
#